data_a0614982806dcf666081fc4390094c84
#
_entry.id   a0614982806dcf666081fc4390094c84
#
_cell.length_a   1.000
_cell.length_b   1.000
_cell.length_c   1.000
_cell.angle_alpha   90.00
_cell.angle_beta   90.00
_cell.angle_gamma   90.00
#
_symmetry.space_group_name_H-M   'P 1'
#
loop_
_entity.id
_entity.type
_entity.pdbx_description
1 polymer ?
#
loop_
_entity_poly.entity_id
_entity_poly.type
_entity_poly.pdbx_seq_one_letter_code
_entity_poly.pdbx_strand_id
1 'polypeptide(L)'
;RQKLWRWENFPEDNQPMTADLPASLSMYPEYTFVGMELYFSPEGIPTIQVDHPMTRDPDMGLLKPVDFKNSGWMPRVLRWWDDVNHIVAGRLTVTNAMTWWRGCLDLAMQLRSYDKLMVDVYERPQFVHDLLTYLTEQRCRWWGAYSEYFGLKLKPTDIGDDWLNVPFISPGFFRDFVLPRYLEIETFHAGIASIHSCGDQTPLQ
;
A
#
# COMPACT_ATOMS: atom_id res chain seq x y z
N ARG A 1 5.07 -13.00 22.17
CA ARG A 1 5.49 -14.42 22.27
C ARG A 1 6.49 -14.77 21.18
N GLN A 2 6.25 -14.45 19.93
CA GLN A 2 7.13 -14.79 18.80
C GLN A 2 8.53 -14.15 18.91
N LYS A 3 8.63 -12.86 19.30
CA LYS A 3 9.93 -12.19 19.54
C LYS A 3 10.69 -12.84 20.73
N LEU A 4 10.01 -13.16 21.82
CA LEU A 4 10.60 -13.86 22.97
C LEU A 4 11.11 -15.24 22.59
N TRP A 5 10.26 -16.03 21.91
CA TRP A 5 10.65 -17.36 21.44
C TRP A 5 11.89 -17.32 20.52
N ARG A 6 11.92 -16.34 19.58
CA ARG A 6 13.06 -16.16 18.68
C ARG A 6 14.33 -15.77 19.44
N TRP A 7 14.23 -14.86 20.39
CA TRP A 7 15.34 -14.46 21.23
C TRP A 7 15.89 -15.60 22.11
N GLU A 8 15.03 -16.47 22.64
CA GLU A 8 15.40 -17.62 23.45
C GLU A 8 16.03 -18.77 22.63
N ASN A 9 15.62 -18.94 21.38
CA ASN A 9 16.02 -20.08 20.56
C ASN A 9 17.06 -19.77 19.47
N PHE A 10 17.28 -18.50 19.16
CA PHE A 10 18.25 -18.04 18.14
C PHE A 10 19.05 -16.83 18.66
N PRO A 11 19.84 -16.99 19.71
CA PRO A 11 20.61 -15.90 20.31
C PRO A 11 21.67 -15.30 19.36
N GLU A 12 22.15 -16.06 18.39
CA GLU A 12 23.11 -15.63 17.37
C GLU A 12 22.50 -14.73 16.27
N ASP A 13 21.19 -14.60 16.21
CA ASP A 13 20.51 -13.77 15.20
C ASP A 13 20.74 -12.26 15.43
N ASN A 14 21.43 -11.90 16.52
CA ASN A 14 21.81 -10.53 16.91
C ASN A 14 20.70 -9.47 16.72
N GLN A 15 19.46 -9.91 16.63
CA GLN A 15 18.30 -9.00 16.53
C GLN A 15 18.03 -8.44 17.94
N PRO A 16 18.20 -7.14 18.16
CA PRO A 16 17.90 -6.56 19.46
C PRO A 16 16.45 -6.82 19.81
N MET A 17 16.21 -7.33 21.02
CA MET A 17 14.84 -7.42 21.53
C MET A 17 14.36 -6.02 21.87
N THR A 18 13.64 -5.42 20.94
CA THR A 18 13.03 -4.11 21.15
C THR A 18 11.71 -4.24 21.89
N ALA A 19 11.45 -3.29 22.79
CA ALA A 19 10.19 -3.23 23.54
C ALA A 19 9.04 -2.59 22.70
N ASP A 20 9.09 -2.77 21.36
CA ASP A 20 8.10 -2.28 20.43
C ASP A 20 7.18 -3.40 19.96
N LEU A 21 5.92 -3.06 19.82
CA LEU A 21 4.86 -3.93 19.35
C LEU A 21 4.29 -3.36 18.03
N PRO A 22 4.47 -4.07 16.90
CA PRO A 22 3.90 -3.60 15.65
C PRO A 22 2.38 -3.74 15.65
N ALA A 23 1.70 -2.64 15.32
CA ALA A 23 0.26 -2.60 15.18
C ALA A 23 -0.12 -2.81 13.70
N SER A 24 -0.18 -4.07 13.26
CA SER A 24 -0.58 -4.43 11.91
C SER A 24 -1.72 -5.43 11.91
N LEU A 25 -2.78 -5.16 11.16
CA LEU A 25 -3.97 -6.03 11.06
C LEU A 25 -3.92 -6.97 9.86
N SER A 26 -3.23 -6.61 8.79
CA SER A 26 -3.23 -7.36 7.54
C SER A 26 -2.09 -6.94 6.64
N MET A 27 -1.87 -7.71 5.57
CA MET A 27 -0.91 -7.41 4.53
C MET A 27 -1.41 -6.39 3.48
N TYR A 28 -2.72 -6.16 3.37
CA TYR A 28 -3.30 -5.45 2.22
C TYR A 28 -4.43 -4.45 2.57
N PRO A 29 -4.37 -3.72 3.67
CA PRO A 29 -5.50 -2.86 4.04
C PRO A 29 -5.69 -1.66 3.12
N GLU A 30 -4.65 -1.19 2.44
CA GLU A 30 -4.71 -0.08 1.49
C GLU A 30 -5.64 -0.35 0.30
N TYR A 31 -5.84 -1.59 -0.09
CA TYR A 31 -6.83 -1.96 -1.11
C TYR A 31 -8.26 -1.59 -0.67
N THR A 32 -8.53 -1.70 0.62
CA THR A 32 -9.85 -1.35 1.16
C THR A 32 -10.11 0.17 1.12
N PHE A 33 -9.06 0.99 1.10
CA PHE A 33 -9.21 2.45 1.06
C PHE A 33 -9.76 2.92 -0.28
N VAL A 34 -9.47 2.18 -1.33
CA VAL A 34 -9.95 2.46 -2.70
C VAL A 34 -11.18 1.63 -3.08
N GLY A 35 -11.82 0.99 -2.09
CA GLY A 35 -13.12 0.33 -2.28
C GLY A 35 -13.06 -1.17 -2.58
N MET A 36 -11.89 -1.80 -2.51
CA MET A 36 -11.77 -3.25 -2.65
C MET A 36 -12.12 -3.95 -1.34
N GLU A 37 -12.62 -5.18 -1.43
CA GLU A 37 -12.91 -6.01 -0.26
C GLU A 37 -11.80 -7.03 -0.02
N LEU A 38 -11.54 -7.32 1.26
CA LEU A 38 -10.67 -8.41 1.67
C LEU A 38 -11.51 -9.66 1.96
N TYR A 39 -11.09 -10.76 1.38
CA TYR A 39 -11.67 -12.07 1.68
C TYR A 39 -10.79 -12.79 2.71
N PHE A 40 -11.44 -13.31 3.75
CA PHE A 40 -10.80 -14.09 4.82
C PHE A 40 -11.16 -15.55 4.65
N SER A 41 -10.20 -16.36 4.21
CA SER A 41 -10.32 -17.80 4.27
C SER A 41 -10.07 -18.30 5.69
N PRO A 42 -10.82 -19.30 6.20
CA PRO A 42 -10.53 -19.92 7.49
C PRO A 42 -9.15 -20.57 7.56
N GLU A 43 -8.57 -20.94 6.43
CA GLU A 43 -7.33 -21.71 6.32
C GLU A 43 -6.16 -20.94 5.71
N GLY A 44 -6.36 -19.68 5.37
CA GLY A 44 -5.37 -18.89 4.63
C GLY A 44 -5.18 -17.46 5.13
N ILE A 45 -4.19 -16.82 4.54
CA ILE A 45 -4.00 -15.36 4.69
C ILE A 45 -5.14 -14.61 3.99
N PRO A 46 -5.51 -13.41 4.46
CA PRO A 46 -6.45 -12.57 3.76
C PRO A 46 -6.00 -12.33 2.32
N THR A 47 -6.93 -12.43 1.40
CA THR A 47 -6.71 -12.13 -0.02
C THR A 47 -7.63 -11.01 -0.48
N ILE A 48 -7.27 -10.37 -1.58
CA ILE A 48 -8.10 -9.33 -2.18
C ILE A 48 -9.23 -10.01 -2.94
N GLN A 49 -10.47 -9.53 -2.76
CA GLN A 49 -11.56 -9.92 -3.62
C GLN A 49 -11.49 -9.15 -4.93
N VAL A 50 -11.19 -9.86 -6.02
CA VAL A 50 -10.95 -9.29 -7.36
C VAL A 50 -12.26 -8.99 -8.11
N ASP A 51 -13.28 -8.49 -7.44
CA ASP A 51 -14.56 -8.12 -8.09
C ASP A 51 -14.94 -6.66 -7.85
N HIS A 52 -13.98 -5.77 -8.08
CA HIS A 52 -14.28 -4.34 -8.04
C HIS A 52 -15.10 -3.94 -9.28
N PRO A 53 -16.14 -3.08 -9.17
CA PRO A 53 -16.93 -2.63 -10.32
C PRO A 53 -16.11 -2.10 -11.49
N MET A 54 -14.97 -1.48 -11.23
CA MET A 54 -14.04 -0.99 -12.24
C MET A 54 -13.46 -2.09 -13.13
N THR A 55 -13.47 -3.35 -12.71
CA THR A 55 -13.09 -4.47 -13.59
C THR A 55 -14.06 -4.63 -14.77
N ARG A 56 -15.30 -4.17 -14.63
CA ARG A 56 -16.34 -4.23 -15.67
C ARG A 56 -16.50 -2.90 -16.40
N ASP A 57 -16.46 -1.81 -15.66
CA ASP A 57 -16.70 -0.47 -16.16
C ASP A 57 -15.51 0.46 -15.79
N PRO A 58 -14.76 0.99 -16.79
CA PRO A 58 -13.65 1.91 -16.55
C PRO A 58 -14.15 3.33 -16.24
N ASP A 59 -14.95 3.48 -15.20
CA ASP A 59 -15.52 4.75 -14.77
C ASP A 59 -14.83 5.28 -13.51
N MET A 60 -14.16 6.42 -13.61
CA MET A 60 -13.54 7.12 -12.48
C MET A 60 -14.56 7.57 -11.42
N GLY A 61 -15.83 7.72 -11.78
CA GLY A 61 -16.92 8.03 -10.85
C GLY A 61 -17.21 6.95 -9.81
N LEU A 62 -16.70 5.72 -10.02
CA LEU A 62 -16.76 4.63 -9.05
C LEU A 62 -15.80 4.83 -7.87
N LEU A 63 -14.79 5.67 -8.03
CA LEU A 63 -13.79 5.95 -6.99
C LEU A 63 -14.20 7.15 -6.15
N LYS A 64 -13.93 7.07 -4.85
CA LYS A 64 -14.21 8.14 -3.89
C LYS A 64 -12.92 8.67 -3.29
N PRO A 65 -12.84 9.95 -2.92
CA PRO A 65 -11.70 10.46 -2.18
C PRO A 65 -11.45 9.66 -0.91
N VAL A 66 -10.19 9.31 -0.66
CA VAL A 66 -9.80 8.55 0.53
C VAL A 66 -9.80 9.48 1.74
N ASP A 67 -10.53 9.08 2.77
CA ASP A 67 -10.52 9.68 4.11
C ASP A 67 -9.68 8.81 5.03
N PHE A 68 -8.63 9.38 5.59
CA PHE A 68 -7.70 8.65 6.48
C PHE A 68 -8.41 7.94 7.63
N LYS A 69 -9.42 8.55 8.22
CA LYS A 69 -10.11 7.98 9.39
C LYS A 69 -11.24 7.02 9.04
N ASN A 70 -11.86 7.19 7.88
CA ASN A 70 -13.14 6.55 7.57
C ASN A 70 -13.10 5.61 6.37
N SER A 71 -12.08 5.68 5.50
CA SER A 71 -12.02 4.80 4.33
C SER A 71 -11.62 3.37 4.69
N GLY A 72 -12.34 2.42 4.10
CA GLY A 72 -12.04 0.99 4.21
C GLY A 72 -11.91 0.51 5.65
N TRP A 73 -10.77 -0.06 5.95
CA TRP A 73 -10.48 -0.64 7.28
C TRP A 73 -9.90 0.34 8.29
N MET A 74 -9.64 1.59 7.93
CA MET A 74 -9.05 2.57 8.86
C MET A 74 -9.76 2.69 10.20
N PRO A 75 -11.12 2.70 10.28
CA PRO A 75 -11.79 2.73 11.58
C PRO A 75 -11.45 1.53 12.48
N ARG A 76 -11.23 0.35 11.88
CA ARG A 76 -10.81 -0.86 12.62
C ARG A 76 -9.35 -0.80 13.02
N VAL A 77 -8.48 -0.32 12.12
CA VAL A 77 -7.04 -0.16 12.36
C VAL A 77 -6.80 0.79 13.52
N LEU A 78 -7.44 1.96 13.51
CA LEU A 78 -7.28 2.97 14.56
C LEU A 78 -7.81 2.46 15.91
N ARG A 79 -8.99 1.84 15.93
CA ARG A 79 -9.53 1.22 17.14
C ARG A 79 -8.60 0.16 17.71
N TRP A 80 -8.11 -0.74 16.84
CA TRP A 80 -7.18 -1.78 17.29
C TRP A 80 -5.86 -1.20 17.81
N TRP A 81 -5.36 -0.12 17.21
CA TRP A 81 -4.18 0.58 17.70
C TRP A 81 -4.41 1.17 19.08
N ASP A 82 -5.57 1.80 19.32
CA ASP A 82 -5.98 2.33 20.63
C ASP A 82 -6.11 1.22 21.66
N ASP A 83 -6.77 0.11 21.33
CA ASP A 83 -6.95 -1.05 22.21
C ASP A 83 -5.61 -1.64 22.63
N VAL A 84 -4.67 -1.81 21.69
CA VAL A 84 -3.33 -2.32 22.00
C VAL A 84 -2.58 -1.35 22.91
N ASN A 85 -2.62 -0.05 22.65
CA ASN A 85 -2.01 0.95 23.53
C ASN A 85 -2.59 0.88 24.95
N HIS A 86 -3.91 0.73 25.07
CA HIS A 86 -4.58 0.57 26.37
C HIS A 86 -4.12 -0.70 27.10
N ILE A 87 -4.06 -1.84 26.40
CA ILE A 87 -3.63 -3.13 26.97
C ILE A 87 -2.17 -3.08 27.45
N VAL A 88 -1.28 -2.49 26.67
CA VAL A 88 0.15 -2.43 27.05
C VAL A 88 0.41 -1.38 28.14
N ALA A 89 -0.47 -0.41 28.32
CA ALA A 89 -0.46 0.61 29.36
C ALA A 89 0.93 1.26 29.55
N GLY A 90 1.58 1.64 28.47
CA GLY A 90 2.93 2.25 28.45
C GLY A 90 4.10 1.32 28.77
N ARG A 91 3.86 0.03 29.01
CA ARG A 91 4.94 -0.95 29.26
C ARG A 91 5.72 -1.32 28.01
N LEU A 92 5.12 -1.14 26.84
CA LEU A 92 5.73 -1.33 25.53
C LEU A 92 5.41 -0.13 24.65
N THR A 93 6.27 0.15 23.69
CA THR A 93 5.95 1.11 22.65
C THR A 93 5.13 0.42 21.56
N VAL A 94 3.91 0.89 21.32
CA VAL A 94 3.14 0.46 20.17
C VAL A 94 3.59 1.29 18.99
N THR A 95 4.17 0.63 17.98
CA THR A 95 4.51 1.34 16.74
C THR A 95 3.24 1.78 16.03
N ASN A 96 3.35 2.84 15.27
CA ASN A 96 2.21 3.39 14.56
C ASN A 96 1.54 2.31 13.71
N ALA A 97 0.24 2.46 13.57
CA ALA A 97 -0.55 1.58 12.72
C ALA A 97 0.05 1.48 11.31
N MET A 98 -0.36 0.45 10.61
CA MET A 98 0.05 0.16 9.25
C MET A 98 0.20 1.39 8.36
N THR A 99 1.08 1.29 7.40
CA THR A 99 1.35 2.33 6.41
C THR A 99 0.78 1.96 5.05
N TRP A 100 0.49 2.93 4.22
CA TRP A 100 0.16 2.70 2.82
C TRP A 100 1.45 2.41 2.04
N TRP A 101 1.69 1.13 1.81
CA TRP A 101 2.91 0.66 1.15
C TRP A 101 2.75 0.47 -0.36
N ARG A 102 1.55 0.05 -0.82
CA ARG A 102 1.31 -0.28 -2.24
C ARG A 102 1.49 0.91 -3.17
N GLY A 103 2.15 0.64 -4.32
CA GLY A 103 2.30 1.57 -5.42
C GLY A 103 1.02 1.78 -6.21
N CYS A 104 1.00 2.81 -7.02
CA CYS A 104 -0.18 3.15 -7.83
C CYS A 104 -0.45 2.11 -8.92
N LEU A 105 0.58 1.49 -9.48
CA LEU A 105 0.43 0.48 -10.52
C LEU A 105 -0.20 -0.80 -9.96
N ASP A 106 0.29 -1.27 -8.80
CA ASP A 106 -0.26 -2.46 -8.16
C ASP A 106 -1.76 -2.30 -7.85
N LEU A 107 -2.14 -1.15 -7.29
CA LEU A 107 -3.54 -0.85 -7.04
C LEU A 107 -4.38 -0.75 -8.32
N ALA A 108 -3.86 -0.13 -9.38
CA ALA A 108 -4.55 -0.04 -10.65
C ALA A 108 -4.76 -1.42 -11.29
N MET A 109 -3.74 -2.29 -11.23
CA MET A 109 -3.83 -3.67 -11.72
C MET A 109 -4.88 -4.49 -10.97
N GLN A 110 -5.03 -4.26 -9.67
CA GLN A 110 -6.04 -4.95 -8.87
C GLN A 110 -7.46 -4.38 -9.10
N LEU A 111 -7.59 -3.06 -9.22
CA LEU A 111 -8.89 -2.41 -9.46
C LEU A 111 -9.46 -2.71 -10.84
N ARG A 112 -8.62 -2.66 -11.88
CA ARG A 112 -9.07 -2.79 -13.28
C ARG A 112 -8.89 -4.20 -13.85
N SER A 113 -8.09 -5.05 -13.25
CA SER A 113 -7.43 -6.26 -13.73
C SER A 113 -6.30 -5.97 -14.74
N TYR A 114 -5.27 -6.83 -14.72
CA TYR A 114 -4.09 -6.67 -15.56
C TYR A 114 -4.41 -6.62 -17.06
N ASP A 115 -5.17 -7.61 -17.54
CA ASP A 115 -5.53 -7.75 -18.94
C ASP A 115 -6.26 -6.52 -19.47
N LYS A 116 -7.22 -6.01 -18.71
CA LYS A 116 -8.03 -4.84 -19.11
C LYS A 116 -7.25 -3.54 -19.01
N LEU A 117 -6.43 -3.37 -17.98
CA LEU A 117 -5.58 -2.19 -17.87
C LEU A 117 -4.60 -2.11 -19.03
N MET A 118 -4.02 -3.25 -19.47
CA MET A 118 -3.13 -3.29 -20.64
C MET A 118 -3.85 -2.96 -21.94
N VAL A 119 -5.11 -3.35 -22.10
CA VAL A 119 -5.93 -2.94 -23.24
C VAL A 119 -6.24 -1.44 -23.16
N ASP A 120 -6.58 -0.92 -21.99
CA ASP A 120 -6.91 0.49 -21.78
C ASP A 120 -5.73 1.43 -22.06
N VAL A 121 -4.49 0.96 -21.94
CA VAL A 121 -3.28 1.73 -22.35
C VAL A 121 -3.38 2.18 -23.82
N TYR A 122 -3.96 1.36 -24.66
CA TYR A 122 -4.09 1.64 -26.09
C TYR A 122 -5.45 2.25 -26.46
N GLU A 123 -6.52 1.77 -25.84
CA GLU A 123 -7.88 2.21 -26.16
C GLU A 123 -8.33 3.46 -25.40
N ARG A 124 -7.84 3.62 -24.17
CA ARG A 124 -8.25 4.67 -23.21
C ARG A 124 -7.07 5.21 -22.41
N PRO A 125 -5.98 5.69 -23.06
CA PRO A 125 -4.77 6.10 -22.35
C PRO A 125 -5.03 7.18 -21.31
N GLN A 126 -5.98 8.08 -21.54
CA GLN A 126 -6.35 9.12 -20.58
C GLN A 126 -6.97 8.51 -19.31
N PHE A 127 -7.81 7.50 -19.42
CA PHE A 127 -8.33 6.78 -18.25
C PHE A 127 -7.22 6.16 -17.41
N VAL A 128 -6.19 5.57 -18.05
CA VAL A 128 -5.05 5.00 -17.32
C VAL A 128 -4.27 6.10 -16.60
N HIS A 129 -4.03 7.25 -17.25
CA HIS A 129 -3.41 8.40 -16.60
C HIS A 129 -4.24 8.91 -15.42
N ASP A 130 -5.54 9.06 -15.58
CA ASP A 130 -6.44 9.54 -14.54
C ASP A 130 -6.47 8.58 -13.33
N LEU A 131 -6.53 7.28 -13.59
CA LEU A 131 -6.52 6.25 -12.54
C LEU A 131 -5.21 6.27 -11.74
N LEU A 132 -4.07 6.28 -12.41
CA LEU A 132 -2.76 6.31 -11.75
C LEU A 132 -2.55 7.63 -10.99
N THR A 133 -3.01 8.76 -11.55
CA THR A 133 -2.99 10.07 -10.88
C THR A 133 -3.83 10.04 -9.61
N TYR A 134 -5.08 9.58 -9.71
CA TYR A 134 -5.97 9.45 -8.56
C TYR A 134 -5.30 8.63 -7.44
N LEU A 135 -4.78 7.44 -7.76
CA LEU A 135 -4.16 6.56 -6.77
C LEU A 135 -2.94 7.21 -6.09
N THR A 136 -2.14 7.94 -6.85
CA THR A 136 -0.99 8.68 -6.34
C THR A 136 -1.42 9.81 -5.41
N GLU A 137 -2.38 10.62 -5.82
CA GLU A 137 -2.93 11.71 -5.01
C GLU A 137 -3.57 11.19 -3.70
N GLN A 138 -4.34 10.09 -3.78
CA GLN A 138 -4.94 9.50 -2.58
C GLN A 138 -3.89 8.95 -1.62
N ARG A 139 -2.82 8.34 -2.13
CA ARG A 139 -1.69 7.90 -1.31
C ARG A 139 -1.01 9.07 -0.60
N CYS A 140 -0.68 10.12 -1.32
CA CYS A 140 -0.06 11.31 -0.74
C CYS A 140 -0.98 11.99 0.29
N ARG A 141 -2.26 12.13 -0.02
CA ARG A 141 -3.26 12.67 0.90
C ARG A 141 -3.38 11.85 2.17
N TRP A 142 -3.43 10.53 2.04
CA TRP A 142 -3.47 9.61 3.18
C TRP A 142 -2.22 9.74 4.06
N TRP A 143 -1.03 9.76 3.45
CA TRP A 143 0.24 9.93 4.17
C TRP A 143 0.34 11.27 4.89
N GLY A 144 -0.17 12.35 4.29
CA GLY A 144 -0.26 13.66 4.94
C GLY A 144 -1.11 13.59 6.21
N ALA A 145 -2.32 13.05 6.10
CA ALA A 145 -3.24 12.89 7.23
C ALA A 145 -2.72 11.91 8.30
N TYR A 146 -2.07 10.81 7.88
CA TYR A 146 -1.40 9.87 8.77
C TYR A 146 -0.28 10.55 9.57
N SER A 147 0.57 11.31 8.91
CA SER A 147 1.69 12.02 9.53
C SER A 147 1.20 13.07 10.53
N GLU A 148 0.14 13.80 10.19
CA GLU A 148 -0.51 14.76 11.09
C GLU A 148 -1.10 14.05 12.31
N TYR A 149 -1.85 12.96 12.11
CA TYR A 149 -2.51 12.22 13.19
C TYR A 149 -1.52 11.66 14.21
N PHE A 150 -0.38 11.14 13.76
CA PHE A 150 0.64 10.55 14.64
C PHE A 150 1.76 11.53 15.03
N GLY A 151 1.70 12.78 14.61
CA GLY A 151 2.75 13.78 14.90
C GLY A 151 4.09 13.45 14.27
N LEU A 152 4.09 12.84 13.09
CA LEU A 152 5.29 12.39 12.39
C LEU A 152 5.73 13.40 11.33
N LYS A 153 7.02 13.41 11.03
CA LYS A 153 7.54 14.07 9.83
C LYS A 153 7.55 13.07 8.67
N LEU A 154 7.16 13.55 7.49
CA LEU A 154 7.34 12.79 6.26
C LEU A 154 8.83 12.47 6.07
N LYS A 155 9.11 11.26 5.61
CA LYS A 155 10.44 10.73 5.32
C LYS A 155 10.41 10.08 3.93
N PRO A 156 11.57 9.80 3.35
CA PRO A 156 11.64 8.94 2.17
C PRO A 156 10.82 7.66 2.37
N THR A 157 10.00 7.33 1.39
CA THR A 157 9.00 6.26 1.50
C THR A 157 9.48 4.98 0.83
N ASP A 158 9.00 3.85 1.35
CA ASP A 158 9.08 2.57 0.66
C ASP A 158 7.82 2.34 -0.17
N ILE A 159 7.97 1.75 -1.35
CA ILE A 159 6.86 1.43 -2.26
C ILE A 159 6.94 -0.05 -2.63
N GLY A 160 5.84 -0.78 -2.44
CA GLY A 160 5.67 -2.12 -2.96
C GLY A 160 4.79 -2.10 -4.21
N ASP A 161 5.37 -2.45 -5.34
CA ASP A 161 4.66 -2.51 -6.60
C ASP A 161 5.04 -3.78 -7.36
N ASP A 162 4.30 -4.87 -7.08
CA ASP A 162 4.66 -6.21 -7.53
C ASP A 162 4.61 -6.36 -9.05
N TRP A 163 3.88 -5.48 -9.75
CA TRP A 163 3.76 -5.45 -11.20
C TRP A 163 4.83 -4.61 -11.91
N LEU A 164 5.67 -3.90 -11.14
CA LEU A 164 6.72 -3.04 -11.67
C LEU A 164 7.93 -3.85 -12.13
N ASN A 165 7.75 -4.71 -13.10
CA ASN A 165 8.79 -5.56 -13.65
C ASN A 165 8.48 -6.06 -15.06
N VAL A 166 9.52 -6.49 -15.76
CA VAL A 166 9.40 -7.17 -17.05
C VAL A 166 9.17 -8.68 -16.80
N PRO A 167 8.22 -9.34 -17.48
CA PRO A 167 7.56 -8.89 -18.73
C PRO A 167 6.18 -8.23 -18.52
N PHE A 168 5.74 -7.96 -17.29
CA PHE A 168 4.39 -7.43 -17.07
C PHE A 168 4.18 -6.04 -17.67
N ILE A 169 5.20 -5.19 -17.62
CA ILE A 169 5.16 -3.88 -18.26
C ILE A 169 6.39 -3.66 -19.14
N SER A 170 6.24 -2.85 -20.18
CA SER A 170 7.35 -2.42 -21.02
C SER A 170 8.05 -1.18 -20.45
N PRO A 171 9.32 -0.92 -20.81
CA PRO A 171 9.99 0.34 -20.47
C PRO A 171 9.23 1.58 -20.94
N GLY A 172 8.57 1.51 -22.11
CA GLY A 172 7.73 2.60 -22.61
C GLY A 172 6.53 2.87 -21.70
N PHE A 173 5.80 1.82 -21.29
CA PHE A 173 4.70 1.96 -20.33
C PHE A 173 5.18 2.55 -19.00
N PHE A 174 6.28 2.05 -18.47
CA PHE A 174 6.85 2.59 -17.24
C PHE A 174 7.14 4.09 -17.37
N ARG A 175 7.88 4.49 -18.38
CA ARG A 175 8.27 5.89 -18.61
C ARG A 175 7.08 6.82 -18.78
N ASP A 176 6.06 6.39 -19.54
CA ASP A 176 4.99 7.27 -19.97
C ASP A 176 3.84 7.33 -18.92
N PHE A 177 3.58 6.26 -18.17
CA PHE A 177 2.45 6.16 -17.26
C PHE A 177 2.85 6.14 -15.78
N VAL A 178 3.90 5.40 -15.42
CA VAL A 178 4.23 5.10 -14.00
C VAL A 178 5.26 6.08 -13.45
N LEU A 179 6.35 6.30 -14.17
CA LEU A 179 7.46 7.17 -13.71
C LEU A 179 6.99 8.56 -13.28
N PRO A 180 6.10 9.27 -13.99
CA PRO A 180 5.62 10.58 -13.54
C PRO A 180 4.96 10.52 -12.17
N ARG A 181 4.24 9.44 -11.87
CA ARG A 181 3.58 9.24 -10.57
C ARG A 181 4.58 9.00 -9.45
N TYR A 182 5.65 8.28 -9.74
CA TYR A 182 6.72 8.04 -8.76
C TYR A 182 7.50 9.31 -8.46
N LEU A 183 7.73 10.17 -9.42
CA LEU A 183 8.36 11.49 -9.21
C LEU A 183 7.47 12.41 -8.33
N GLU A 184 6.15 12.30 -8.45
CA GLU A 184 5.22 13.01 -7.55
C GLU A 184 5.31 12.48 -6.11
N ILE A 185 5.36 11.15 -5.94
CA ILE A 185 5.53 10.51 -4.62
C ILE A 185 6.89 10.89 -4.01
N GLU A 186 7.95 10.86 -4.82
CA GLU A 186 9.30 11.26 -4.41
C GLU A 186 9.31 12.71 -3.90
N THR A 187 8.71 13.61 -4.66
CA THR A 187 8.61 15.02 -4.29
C THR A 187 7.84 15.20 -2.99
N PHE A 188 6.72 14.53 -2.82
CA PHE A 188 5.89 14.61 -1.62
C PHE A 188 6.60 14.10 -0.36
N HIS A 189 7.33 13.00 -0.47
CA HIS A 189 8.02 12.34 0.64
C HIS A 189 9.47 12.82 0.86
N ALA A 190 9.97 13.76 0.04
CA ALA A 190 11.40 14.12 -0.02
C ALA A 190 12.31 12.91 -0.30
N GLY A 191 11.84 11.96 -1.11
CA GLY A 191 12.58 10.80 -1.60
C GLY A 191 11.79 9.50 -1.58
N ILE A 192 12.28 8.53 -2.34
CA ILE A 192 11.89 7.12 -2.29
C ILE A 192 13.07 6.34 -1.74
N ALA A 193 12.90 5.67 -0.61
CA ALA A 193 13.96 4.91 0.06
C ALA A 193 14.18 3.55 -0.62
N SER A 194 13.08 2.89 -1.00
CA SER A 194 13.14 1.63 -1.74
C SER A 194 11.89 1.41 -2.58
N ILE A 195 12.06 0.64 -3.65
CA ILE A 195 10.96 0.11 -4.46
C ILE A 195 11.09 -1.41 -4.46
N HIS A 196 10.08 -2.09 -3.92
CA HIS A 196 9.97 -3.53 -4.00
C HIS A 196 9.16 -3.94 -5.22
N SER A 197 9.65 -4.91 -5.96
CA SER A 197 8.89 -5.63 -7.00
C SER A 197 9.25 -7.11 -6.95
N CYS A 198 8.30 -7.96 -7.30
CA CYS A 198 8.49 -9.41 -7.33
C CYS A 198 9.23 -9.93 -8.58
N GLY A 199 9.78 -9.07 -9.42
CA GLY A 199 10.45 -9.45 -10.67
C GLY A 199 11.63 -8.58 -11.06
N ASP A 200 12.13 -8.76 -12.28
CA ASP A 200 13.28 -8.04 -12.79
C ASP A 200 12.92 -6.62 -13.22
N GLN A 201 13.48 -5.64 -12.51
CA GLN A 201 13.32 -4.22 -12.80
C GLN A 201 14.45 -3.66 -13.67
N THR A 202 15.53 -4.42 -13.90
CA THR A 202 16.72 -3.94 -14.62
C THR A 202 16.39 -3.32 -15.97
N PRO A 203 15.49 -3.89 -16.80
CA PRO A 203 15.14 -3.29 -18.08
C PRO A 203 14.32 -1.99 -17.98
N LEU A 204 13.84 -1.61 -16.79
CA LEU A 204 13.08 -0.39 -16.56
C LEU A 204 13.97 0.80 -16.15
N GLN A 205 15.21 0.53 -15.80
CA GLN A 205 16.22 1.53 -15.44
C GLN A 205 16.79 2.17 -16.70
#